data_5b74ac3c3227486c7a36e46365bca434
#
_entry.id   5b74ac3c3227486c7a36e46365bca434
#
_cell.length_a   1.000
_cell.length_b   1.000
_cell.length_c   1.000
_cell.angle_alpha   90.00
_cell.angle_beta   90.00
_cell.angle_gamma   90.00
#
_symmetry.space_group_name_H-M   'P 1'
#
loop_
_entity.id
_entity.type
_entity.pdbx_description
1 polymer ?
#
loop_
_entity_poly.entity_id
_entity_poly.type
_entity_poly.pdbx_seq_one_letter_code
_entity_poly.pdbx_strand_id
1 'polypeptide(L)'
;EMPPKGKLSDEQIATLESWVKSGLPFHPEDEVIFHHEKDENWSNTVVNERTKAHWAYVKPVDHSPPSGTGAKHPIDAFILDQLKKSGLPVNPPAKPAALLRRAHFDLLGLPPEIDQVDAFTKDNSPKAFEQTIDRLLASPQYGEKWGRHWLDLVRYAETNGYERDSDKPMAWRYRDYVIRAFNENKPYDR
;
A
#
# COMPACT_ATOMS: atom_id res chain seq x y z
N GLU A 1 18.86 -13.29 -26.68
CA GLU A 1 18.80 -14.67 -26.15
C GLU A 1 18.55 -14.63 -24.64
N MET A 2 17.57 -15.39 -24.17
CA MET A 2 17.34 -15.62 -22.74
C MET A 2 17.59 -17.10 -22.43
N PRO A 3 18.34 -17.41 -21.36
CA PRO A 3 18.92 -16.52 -20.35
C PRO A 3 20.24 -15.88 -20.84
N PRO A 4 20.59 -14.67 -20.35
CA PRO A 4 21.75 -13.90 -20.84
C PRO A 4 23.13 -14.51 -20.51
N LYS A 5 23.20 -15.56 -19.70
CA LYS A 5 24.43 -16.26 -19.30
C LYS A 5 24.58 -17.65 -19.90
N GLY A 6 23.83 -17.96 -20.98
CA GLY A 6 23.88 -19.23 -21.68
C GLY A 6 22.66 -20.12 -21.44
N LYS A 7 22.62 -21.26 -22.12
CA LYS A 7 21.53 -22.23 -22.02
C LYS A 7 21.55 -22.92 -20.65
N LEU A 8 20.37 -23.17 -20.07
CA LEU A 8 20.23 -24.00 -18.87
C LEU A 8 20.77 -25.43 -19.14
N SER A 9 21.29 -26.08 -18.10
CA SER A 9 21.70 -27.47 -18.21
C SER A 9 20.49 -28.38 -18.51
N ASP A 10 20.74 -29.53 -19.16
CA ASP A 10 19.67 -30.48 -19.48
C ASP A 10 18.94 -30.97 -18.20
N GLU A 11 19.65 -31.09 -17.09
CA GLU A 11 19.06 -31.42 -15.77
C GLU A 11 18.15 -30.33 -15.24
N GLN A 12 18.53 -29.06 -15.38
CA GLN A 12 17.69 -27.93 -15.00
C GLN A 12 16.45 -27.83 -15.89
N ILE A 13 16.58 -28.09 -17.17
CA ILE A 13 15.46 -28.14 -18.13
C ILE A 13 14.49 -29.26 -17.73
N ALA A 14 15.01 -30.47 -17.47
CA ALA A 14 14.20 -31.61 -17.07
C ALA A 14 13.44 -31.35 -15.74
N THR A 15 14.08 -30.67 -14.80
CA THR A 15 13.45 -30.27 -13.52
C THR A 15 12.29 -29.30 -13.77
N LEU A 16 12.49 -28.27 -14.60
CA LEU A 16 11.44 -27.32 -14.96
C LEU A 16 10.29 -27.98 -15.72
N GLU A 17 10.61 -28.85 -16.68
CA GLU A 17 9.58 -29.61 -17.40
C GLU A 17 8.75 -30.52 -16.46
N SER A 18 9.41 -31.20 -15.52
CA SER A 18 8.73 -32.01 -14.52
C SER A 18 7.81 -31.19 -13.64
N TRP A 19 8.27 -30.02 -13.20
CA TRP A 19 7.47 -29.10 -12.38
C TRP A 19 6.25 -28.57 -13.15
N VAL A 20 6.40 -28.18 -14.40
CA VAL A 20 5.29 -27.77 -15.27
C VAL A 20 4.30 -28.91 -15.50
N LYS A 21 4.80 -30.12 -15.79
CA LYS A 21 3.96 -31.32 -16.02
C LYS A 21 3.20 -31.75 -14.76
N SER A 22 3.73 -31.49 -13.56
CA SER A 22 3.06 -31.78 -12.30
C SER A 22 1.98 -30.73 -11.93
N GLY A 23 1.72 -29.75 -12.78
CA GLY A 23 0.69 -28.74 -12.58
C GLY A 23 1.15 -27.55 -11.75
N LEU A 24 2.47 -27.25 -11.76
CA LEU A 24 3.06 -26.12 -11.05
C LEU A 24 2.75 -26.12 -9.54
N PRO A 25 3.03 -27.23 -8.81
CA PRO A 25 2.70 -27.29 -7.39
C PRO A 25 3.50 -26.23 -6.62
N PHE A 26 2.79 -25.36 -5.90
CA PHE A 26 3.37 -24.49 -4.90
C PHE A 26 3.34 -25.19 -3.54
N HIS A 27 4.18 -24.75 -2.62
CA HIS A 27 4.15 -25.26 -1.26
C HIS A 27 2.77 -25.00 -0.63
N PRO A 28 2.19 -25.92 0.17
CA PRO A 28 0.86 -25.77 0.76
C PRO A 28 0.67 -24.49 1.59
N GLU A 29 1.77 -23.90 2.08
CA GLU A 29 1.74 -22.63 2.82
C GLU A 29 1.71 -21.39 1.88
N ASP A 30 1.96 -21.58 0.58
CA ASP A 30 1.92 -20.55 -0.45
C ASP A 30 0.62 -20.59 -1.25
N GLU A 31 -0.48 -21.09 -0.68
CA GLU A 31 -1.78 -21.16 -1.33
C GLU A 31 -2.29 -19.78 -1.76
N VAL A 32 -1.65 -19.22 -2.78
CA VAL A 32 -2.33 -18.30 -3.68
C VAL A 32 -3.23 -19.17 -4.55
N ILE A 33 -4.44 -19.41 -4.07
CA ILE A 33 -5.45 -20.19 -4.82
C ILE A 33 -5.86 -19.39 -6.05
N PHE A 34 -5.07 -19.49 -7.10
CA PHE A 34 -5.57 -19.17 -8.44
C PHE A 34 -6.50 -20.33 -8.87
N HIS A 35 -7.75 -20.28 -8.44
CA HIS A 35 -8.78 -21.08 -9.07
C HIS A 35 -9.01 -20.57 -10.49
N HIS A 36 -8.12 -20.94 -11.39
CA HIS A 36 -8.46 -21.04 -12.78
C HIS A 36 -9.30 -22.33 -12.93
N GLU A 37 -10.59 -22.29 -12.64
CA GLU A 37 -11.50 -23.12 -13.40
C GLU A 37 -11.15 -22.84 -14.87
N LYS A 38 -10.84 -23.91 -15.62
CA LYS A 38 -10.58 -23.83 -17.06
C LYS A 38 -11.85 -23.30 -17.77
N ASP A 39 -12.07 -22.01 -17.68
CA ASP A 39 -12.95 -21.34 -18.64
C ASP A 39 -12.14 -21.21 -19.93
N GLU A 40 -12.44 -22.06 -20.88
CA GLU A 40 -11.82 -22.08 -22.23
C GLU A 40 -12.02 -20.72 -22.96
N ASN A 41 -12.66 -19.76 -22.33
CA ASN A 41 -12.98 -18.46 -22.89
C ASN A 41 -12.69 -17.34 -21.88
N TRP A 42 -11.40 -17.09 -21.60
CA TRP A 42 -10.95 -15.99 -20.76
C TRP A 42 -11.46 -14.60 -21.21
N SER A 43 -11.97 -14.49 -22.46
CA SER A 43 -12.59 -13.28 -23.01
C SER A 43 -14.04 -13.08 -22.54
N ASN A 44 -14.70 -14.12 -22.01
CA ASN A 44 -16.05 -14.04 -21.48
C ASN A 44 -16.02 -14.07 -19.95
N THR A 45 -15.63 -12.95 -19.34
CA THR A 45 -15.72 -12.78 -17.89
C THR A 45 -17.19 -12.71 -17.48
N VAL A 46 -17.80 -13.86 -17.22
CA VAL A 46 -19.14 -13.92 -16.67
C VAL A 46 -19.08 -13.56 -15.19
N VAL A 47 -19.71 -12.44 -14.84
CA VAL A 47 -19.89 -12.05 -13.44
C VAL A 47 -20.90 -13.00 -12.80
N ASN A 48 -20.40 -13.99 -12.05
CA ASN A 48 -21.22 -14.95 -11.30
C ASN A 48 -21.48 -14.47 -9.86
N GLU A 49 -22.30 -15.20 -9.10
CA GLU A 49 -22.65 -14.81 -7.73
C GLU A 49 -21.43 -14.83 -6.79
N ARG A 50 -20.44 -15.69 -7.02
CA ARG A 50 -19.18 -15.72 -6.27
C ARG A 50 -18.36 -14.43 -6.51
N THR A 51 -18.30 -13.95 -7.76
CA THR A 51 -17.65 -12.68 -8.09
C THR A 51 -18.33 -11.50 -7.40
N LYS A 52 -19.67 -11.47 -7.41
CA LYS A 52 -20.47 -10.43 -6.73
C LYS A 52 -20.29 -10.47 -5.21
N ALA A 53 -20.15 -11.66 -4.63
CA ALA A 53 -19.96 -11.85 -3.19
C ALA A 53 -18.53 -11.59 -2.72
N HIS A 54 -17.58 -11.33 -3.63
CA HIS A 54 -16.21 -11.00 -3.24
C HIS A 54 -16.20 -9.72 -2.39
N TRP A 55 -15.46 -9.76 -1.28
CA TRP A 55 -15.48 -8.69 -0.27
C TRP A 55 -15.24 -7.28 -0.81
N ALA A 56 -14.40 -7.14 -1.86
CA ALA A 56 -14.08 -5.85 -2.49
C ALA A 56 -15.26 -5.21 -3.25
N TYR A 57 -16.29 -6.00 -3.61
CA TYR A 57 -17.48 -5.55 -4.33
C TYR A 57 -18.74 -5.51 -3.45
N VAL A 58 -18.63 -5.98 -2.22
CA VAL A 58 -19.72 -5.88 -1.25
C VAL A 58 -19.66 -4.52 -0.56
N LYS A 59 -20.83 -3.87 -0.45
CA LYS A 59 -20.91 -2.57 0.24
C LYS A 59 -20.39 -2.72 1.68
N PRO A 60 -19.50 -1.83 2.15
CA PRO A 60 -19.04 -1.83 3.54
C PRO A 60 -20.21 -1.76 4.52
N VAL A 61 -20.14 -2.56 5.57
CA VAL A 61 -21.10 -2.59 6.67
C VAL A 61 -20.47 -1.91 7.88
N ASP A 62 -21.24 -1.09 8.56
CA ASP A 62 -20.78 -0.44 9.78
C ASP A 62 -20.73 -1.45 10.94
N HIS A 63 -19.59 -1.60 11.55
CA HIS A 63 -19.34 -2.50 12.67
C HIS A 63 -19.11 -1.71 13.94
N SER A 64 -19.93 -1.96 14.97
CA SER A 64 -19.72 -1.36 16.28
C SER A 64 -18.38 -1.83 16.87
N PRO A 65 -17.57 -0.89 17.42
CA PRO A 65 -16.31 -1.26 18.06
C PRO A 65 -16.54 -2.23 19.23
N PRO A 66 -15.67 -3.23 19.41
CA PRO A 66 -15.76 -4.16 20.54
C PRO A 66 -15.74 -3.44 21.88
N SER A 67 -16.67 -3.80 22.77
CA SER A 67 -16.77 -3.26 24.13
C SER A 67 -15.77 -3.92 25.09
N GLY A 68 -15.45 -3.26 26.21
CA GLY A 68 -14.61 -3.84 27.27
C GLY A 68 -13.12 -3.93 26.95
N THR A 69 -12.65 -3.24 25.90
CA THR A 69 -11.24 -3.19 25.52
C THR A 69 -10.45 -2.10 26.27
N GLY A 70 -11.12 -1.11 26.87
CA GLY A 70 -10.47 0.06 27.47
C GLY A 70 -9.92 1.06 26.46
N ALA A 71 -10.17 0.86 25.17
CA ALA A 71 -9.71 1.74 24.11
C ALA A 71 -10.42 3.09 24.13
N LYS A 72 -9.68 4.17 23.85
CA LYS A 72 -10.23 5.53 23.66
C LYS A 72 -10.67 5.79 22.22
N HIS A 73 -10.09 5.10 21.28
CA HIS A 73 -10.37 5.25 19.85
C HIS A 73 -11.00 3.96 19.27
N PRO A 74 -11.99 4.05 18.38
CA PRO A 74 -12.66 2.87 17.81
C PRO A 74 -11.71 1.87 17.14
N ILE A 75 -10.72 2.35 16.40
CA ILE A 75 -9.71 1.50 15.73
C ILE A 75 -8.92 0.71 16.78
N ASP A 76 -8.51 1.35 17.88
CA ASP A 76 -7.78 0.68 18.95
C ASP A 76 -8.63 -0.43 19.59
N ALA A 77 -9.96 -0.25 19.67
CA ALA A 77 -10.85 -1.28 20.21
C ALA A 77 -10.78 -2.57 19.36
N PHE A 78 -10.80 -2.47 18.04
CA PHE A 78 -10.64 -3.63 17.15
C PHE A 78 -9.25 -4.27 17.28
N ILE A 79 -8.19 -3.45 17.34
CA ILE A 79 -6.82 -3.94 17.49
C ILE A 79 -6.65 -4.68 18.83
N LEU A 80 -7.09 -4.07 19.94
CA LEU A 80 -6.97 -4.65 21.27
C LEU A 80 -7.79 -5.95 21.42
N ASP A 81 -8.97 -6.02 20.82
CA ASP A 81 -9.76 -7.24 20.78
C ASP A 81 -9.03 -8.39 20.06
N GLN A 82 -8.42 -8.11 18.92
CA GLN A 82 -7.65 -9.13 18.19
C GLN A 82 -6.38 -9.56 18.94
N LEU A 83 -5.66 -8.64 19.54
CA LEU A 83 -4.49 -8.96 20.37
C LEU A 83 -4.90 -9.84 21.54
N LYS A 84 -6.01 -9.53 22.22
CA LYS A 84 -6.54 -10.34 23.32
C LYS A 84 -6.92 -11.75 22.87
N LYS A 85 -7.60 -11.90 21.73
CA LYS A 85 -7.95 -13.21 21.15
C LYS A 85 -6.72 -14.05 20.80
N SER A 86 -5.65 -13.39 20.38
CA SER A 86 -4.37 -14.02 20.03
C SER A 86 -3.44 -14.23 21.24
N GLY A 87 -3.82 -13.80 22.43
CA GLY A 87 -2.98 -13.90 23.64
C GLY A 87 -1.73 -13.02 23.59
N LEU A 88 -1.73 -11.98 22.76
CA LEU A 88 -0.58 -11.10 22.58
C LEU A 88 -0.72 -9.83 23.43
N PRO A 89 0.36 -9.37 24.08
CA PRO A 89 0.37 -8.12 24.82
C PRO A 89 0.47 -6.92 23.86
N VAL A 90 0.01 -5.76 24.32
CA VAL A 90 0.21 -4.49 23.60
C VAL A 90 1.67 -4.06 23.75
N ASN A 91 2.28 -3.64 22.66
CA ASN A 91 3.62 -3.07 22.69
C ASN A 91 3.63 -1.70 23.40
N PRO A 92 4.73 -1.34 24.07
CA PRO A 92 4.86 -0.01 24.65
C PRO A 92 4.81 1.07 23.55
N PRO A 93 4.39 2.31 23.90
CA PRO A 93 4.42 3.42 22.98
C PRO A 93 5.79 3.65 22.35
N ALA A 94 5.82 4.08 21.10
CA ALA A 94 7.07 4.42 20.43
C ALA A 94 7.76 5.61 21.13
N LYS A 95 9.10 5.60 21.16
CA LYS A 95 9.88 6.75 21.63
C LYS A 95 9.58 7.98 20.77
N PRO A 96 9.60 9.21 21.33
CA PRO A 96 9.27 10.44 20.59
C PRO A 96 10.02 10.59 19.26
N ALA A 97 11.33 10.40 19.25
CA ALA A 97 12.13 10.47 18.02
C ALA A 97 11.69 9.44 16.95
N ALA A 98 11.34 8.22 17.37
CA ALA A 98 10.86 7.20 16.45
C ALA A 98 9.45 7.53 15.91
N LEU A 99 8.59 8.09 16.76
CA LEU A 99 7.25 8.54 16.36
C LEU A 99 7.33 9.67 15.34
N LEU A 100 8.16 10.70 15.60
CA LEU A 100 8.40 11.80 14.69
C LEU A 100 8.94 11.31 13.34
N ARG A 101 9.94 10.42 13.37
CA ARG A 101 10.51 9.84 12.16
C ARG A 101 9.48 9.10 11.33
N ARG A 102 8.63 8.29 11.95
CA ARG A 102 7.53 7.59 11.25
C ARG A 102 6.58 8.57 10.60
N ALA A 103 6.11 9.58 11.34
CA ALA A 103 5.21 10.61 10.81
C ALA A 103 5.81 11.32 9.58
N HIS A 104 7.08 11.69 9.62
CA HIS A 104 7.77 12.32 8.50
C HIS A 104 7.83 11.39 7.27
N PHE A 105 8.24 10.13 7.43
CA PHE A 105 8.28 9.19 6.32
C PHE A 105 6.89 8.86 5.75
N ASP A 106 5.91 8.72 6.61
CA ASP A 106 4.54 8.39 6.17
C ASP A 106 3.89 9.56 5.44
N LEU A 107 4.09 10.79 5.89
CA LEU A 107 3.44 11.96 5.32
C LEU A 107 4.25 12.63 4.20
N LEU A 108 5.56 12.74 4.35
CA LEU A 108 6.42 13.46 3.40
C LEU A 108 7.37 12.54 2.61
N GLY A 109 7.61 11.32 3.07
CA GLY A 109 8.61 10.42 2.48
C GLY A 109 10.06 10.82 2.76
N LEU A 110 10.29 11.79 3.64
CA LEU A 110 11.59 12.36 3.99
C LEU A 110 11.84 12.24 5.49
N PRO A 111 13.11 12.14 5.95
CA PRO A 111 13.42 12.16 7.35
C PRO A 111 13.21 13.57 7.96
N PRO A 112 12.96 13.68 9.28
CA PRO A 112 13.02 14.98 9.95
C PRO A 112 14.45 15.50 10.02
N GLU A 113 14.60 16.82 10.06
CA GLU A 113 15.87 17.48 10.36
C GLU A 113 16.25 17.29 11.85
N ILE A 114 17.53 17.41 12.15
CA ILE A 114 18.07 17.13 13.52
C ILE A 114 17.45 18.09 14.56
N ASP A 115 17.34 19.35 14.24
CA ASP A 115 16.72 20.37 15.10
C ASP A 115 15.24 20.13 15.34
N GLN A 116 14.50 19.58 14.35
CA GLN A 116 13.10 19.15 14.51
C GLN A 116 13.00 17.96 15.50
N VAL A 117 13.92 17.00 15.42
CA VAL A 117 13.97 15.88 16.37
C VAL A 117 14.25 16.38 17.79
N ASP A 118 15.21 17.29 17.93
CA ASP A 118 15.57 17.86 19.22
C ASP A 118 14.43 18.67 19.83
N ALA A 119 13.78 19.51 19.04
CA ALA A 119 12.64 20.30 19.47
C ALA A 119 11.46 19.42 19.91
N PHE A 120 11.09 18.43 19.09
CA PHE A 120 9.99 17.52 19.38
C PHE A 120 10.25 16.65 20.61
N THR A 121 11.50 16.20 20.79
CA THR A 121 11.87 15.33 21.92
C THR A 121 11.83 16.09 23.25
N LYS A 122 12.07 17.41 23.23
CA LYS A 122 12.04 18.29 24.41
C LYS A 122 10.63 18.82 24.68
N ASP A 123 9.73 18.76 23.71
CA ASP A 123 8.35 19.26 23.86
C ASP A 123 7.47 18.22 24.56
N ASN A 124 7.12 18.49 25.81
CA ASN A 124 6.22 17.65 26.61
C ASN A 124 4.77 18.10 26.54
N SER A 125 4.40 18.98 25.62
CA SER A 125 3.01 19.46 25.51
C SER A 125 2.10 18.32 25.01
N PRO A 126 0.85 18.22 25.52
CA PRO A 126 -0.09 17.19 25.09
C PRO A 126 -0.43 17.26 23.60
N LYS A 127 -0.23 18.41 22.96
CA LYS A 127 -0.54 18.67 21.55
C LYS A 127 0.67 18.64 20.61
N ALA A 128 1.87 18.38 21.14
CA ALA A 128 3.11 18.40 20.34
C ALA A 128 3.02 17.53 19.08
N PHE A 129 2.47 16.32 19.21
CA PHE A 129 2.32 15.40 18.09
C PHE A 129 1.25 15.88 17.10
N GLU A 130 0.08 16.29 17.57
CA GLU A 130 -0.99 16.82 16.74
C GLU A 130 -0.52 18.03 15.91
N GLN A 131 0.11 19.01 16.55
CA GLN A 131 0.67 20.18 15.86
C GLN A 131 1.76 19.80 14.83
N THR A 132 2.52 18.77 15.13
CA THR A 132 3.51 18.24 14.18
C THR A 132 2.82 17.64 12.97
N ILE A 133 1.79 16.82 13.15
CA ILE A 133 1.02 16.23 12.05
C ILE A 133 0.37 17.32 11.19
N ASP A 134 -0.25 18.32 11.79
CA ASP A 134 -0.87 19.44 11.06
C ASP A 134 0.16 20.18 10.19
N ARG A 135 1.34 20.44 10.73
CA ARG A 135 2.42 21.07 9.98
C ARG A 135 2.91 20.21 8.81
N LEU A 136 3.04 18.89 9.00
CA LEU A 136 3.44 17.96 7.93
C LEU A 136 2.38 17.86 6.84
N LEU A 137 1.10 17.81 7.20
CA LEU A 137 -0.01 17.80 6.26
C LEU A 137 -0.10 19.10 5.46
N ALA A 138 0.29 20.23 6.04
CA ALA A 138 0.34 21.53 5.35
C ALA A 138 1.58 21.71 4.46
N SER A 139 2.50 20.76 4.48
CA SER A 139 3.73 20.82 3.67
C SER A 139 3.48 20.49 2.20
N PRO A 140 4.06 21.22 1.23
CA PRO A 140 3.96 20.90 -0.19
C PRO A 140 4.42 19.47 -0.52
N GLN A 141 5.39 18.93 0.21
CA GLN A 141 5.91 17.57 0.04
C GLN A 141 4.86 16.49 0.34
N TYR A 142 3.80 16.80 1.08
CA TYR A 142 2.69 15.88 1.28
C TYR A 142 2.05 15.46 -0.06
N GLY A 143 1.73 16.42 -0.91
CA GLY A 143 1.18 16.13 -2.24
C GLY A 143 2.16 15.40 -3.16
N GLU A 144 3.46 15.71 -3.07
CA GLU A 144 4.51 15.00 -3.83
C GLU A 144 4.59 13.53 -3.41
N LYS A 145 4.57 13.26 -2.10
CA LYS A 145 4.60 11.89 -1.55
C LYS A 145 3.35 11.11 -1.91
N TRP A 146 2.16 11.66 -1.66
CA TRP A 146 0.89 10.95 -1.80
C TRP A 146 0.38 10.92 -3.24
N GLY A 147 0.71 11.93 -4.04
CA GLY A 147 0.43 11.94 -5.47
C GLY A 147 1.04 10.75 -6.21
N ARG A 148 2.19 10.24 -5.77
CA ARG A 148 2.82 9.04 -6.35
C ARG A 148 1.91 7.82 -6.31
N HIS A 149 1.20 7.60 -5.21
CA HIS A 149 0.28 6.46 -5.08
C HIS A 149 -0.87 6.55 -6.10
N TRP A 150 -1.38 7.76 -6.35
CA TRP A 150 -2.37 7.99 -7.39
C TRP A 150 -1.80 7.78 -8.79
N LEU A 151 -0.60 8.30 -9.04
CA LEU A 151 0.07 8.18 -10.34
C LEU A 151 0.37 6.72 -10.70
N ASP A 152 0.66 5.86 -9.71
CA ASP A 152 0.79 4.41 -9.90
C ASP A 152 -0.53 3.77 -10.34
N LEU A 153 -1.64 4.13 -9.69
CA LEU A 153 -2.97 3.58 -10.03
C LEU A 153 -3.39 3.90 -11.46
N VAL A 154 -3.10 5.12 -11.92
CA VAL A 154 -3.43 5.57 -13.29
C VAL A 154 -2.33 5.25 -14.31
N ARG A 155 -1.29 4.54 -13.90
CA ARG A 155 -0.16 4.15 -14.76
C ARG A 155 0.50 5.35 -15.44
N TYR A 156 0.76 6.39 -14.68
CA TYR A 156 1.42 7.60 -15.19
C TYR A 156 2.81 7.27 -15.73
N ALA A 157 3.10 7.79 -16.92
CA ALA A 157 4.43 7.74 -17.51
C ALA A 157 4.67 8.97 -18.40
N GLU A 158 5.90 9.39 -18.49
CA GLU A 158 6.33 10.55 -19.32
C GLU A 158 6.69 10.12 -20.75
N THR A 159 6.65 8.81 -21.03
CA THR A 159 6.83 8.21 -22.35
C THR A 159 5.73 7.22 -22.66
N ASN A 160 5.63 6.79 -23.90
CA ASN A 160 4.65 5.76 -24.31
C ASN A 160 5.09 4.35 -23.94
N GLY A 161 6.38 4.15 -23.73
CA GLY A 161 6.98 2.83 -23.47
C GLY A 161 6.96 1.90 -24.68
N TYR A 162 7.56 0.71 -24.50
CA TYR A 162 7.57 -0.35 -25.49
C TYR A 162 8.35 0.01 -26.78
N GLU A 163 8.06 -0.63 -27.91
CA GLU A 163 8.85 -0.53 -29.16
C GLU A 163 8.86 0.88 -29.81
N ARG A 164 7.87 1.72 -29.48
CA ARG A 164 7.76 3.10 -29.97
C ARG A 164 7.71 4.08 -28.81
N ASP A 165 8.77 4.05 -28.02
CA ASP A 165 8.91 4.87 -26.81
C ASP A 165 9.12 6.34 -27.15
N SER A 166 8.03 7.01 -27.51
CA SER A 166 8.04 8.47 -27.74
C SER A 166 7.69 9.22 -26.47
N ASP A 167 8.30 10.39 -26.30
CA ASP A 167 8.05 11.28 -25.18
C ASP A 167 6.62 11.82 -25.17
N LYS A 168 6.11 12.06 -23.95
CA LYS A 168 4.85 12.77 -23.68
C LYS A 168 5.16 14.13 -23.04
N PRO A 169 5.53 15.14 -23.81
CA PRO A 169 6.09 16.39 -23.28
C PRO A 169 5.14 17.17 -22.38
N MET A 170 3.86 16.84 -22.35
CA MET A 170 2.85 17.50 -21.51
C MET A 170 2.37 16.65 -20.33
N ALA A 171 2.91 15.44 -20.14
CA ALA A 171 2.48 14.52 -19.07
C ALA A 171 2.65 15.14 -17.68
N TRP A 172 3.70 15.94 -17.46
CA TRP A 172 3.95 16.63 -16.20
C TRP A 172 2.78 17.49 -15.71
N ARG A 173 1.93 18.03 -16.61
CA ARG A 173 0.75 18.83 -16.22
C ARG A 173 -0.24 18.02 -15.40
N TYR A 174 -0.41 16.73 -15.73
CA TYR A 174 -1.27 15.85 -14.95
C TYR A 174 -0.65 15.52 -13.60
N ARG A 175 0.64 15.23 -13.56
CA ARG A 175 1.39 15.03 -12.31
C ARG A 175 1.23 16.22 -11.37
N ASP A 176 1.47 17.41 -11.86
CA ASP A 176 1.39 18.64 -11.06
C ASP A 176 -0.05 18.95 -10.61
N TYR A 177 -1.04 18.62 -11.44
CA TYR A 177 -2.46 18.66 -11.05
C TYR A 177 -2.73 17.72 -9.87
N VAL A 178 -2.26 16.49 -9.94
CA VAL A 178 -2.44 15.49 -8.88
C VAL A 178 -1.80 15.97 -7.57
N ILE A 179 -0.55 16.45 -7.63
CA ILE A 179 0.15 16.99 -6.45
C ILE A 179 -0.65 18.12 -5.79
N ARG A 180 -1.15 19.07 -6.59
CA ARG A 180 -1.99 20.17 -6.07
C ARG A 180 -3.28 19.63 -5.46
N ALA A 181 -3.94 18.69 -6.11
CA ALA A 181 -5.19 18.10 -5.61
C ALA A 181 -5.02 17.47 -4.23
N PHE A 182 -3.90 16.78 -3.97
CA PHE A 182 -3.57 16.26 -2.65
C PHE A 182 -3.29 17.38 -1.63
N ASN A 183 -2.51 18.39 -1.99
CA ASN A 183 -2.20 19.51 -1.10
C ASN A 183 -3.44 20.37 -0.77
N GLU A 184 -4.40 20.45 -1.68
CA GLU A 184 -5.69 21.12 -1.49
C GLU A 184 -6.75 20.23 -0.81
N ASN A 185 -6.39 19.00 -0.46
CA ASN A 185 -7.30 17.98 0.09
C ASN A 185 -8.59 17.86 -0.74
N LYS A 186 -8.43 17.83 -2.06
CA LYS A 186 -9.56 17.75 -3.00
C LYS A 186 -10.30 16.41 -2.81
N PRO A 187 -11.63 16.42 -2.61
CA PRO A 187 -12.40 15.20 -2.52
C PRO A 187 -12.30 14.35 -3.79
N TYR A 188 -12.28 13.01 -3.61
CA TYR A 188 -12.12 12.06 -4.71
C TYR A 188 -13.21 12.16 -5.79
N ASP A 189 -14.40 12.54 -5.40
CA ASP A 189 -15.59 12.66 -6.26
C ASP A 189 -15.71 14.00 -7.03
N ARG A 190 -14.66 14.85 -6.99
CA ARG A 190 -14.69 16.20 -7.61
C ARG A 190 -13.57 16.48 -8.59
#